data_9e1777043979df6468495a43369f84fc
#
_entry.id   9e1777043979df6468495a43369f84fc
#
_cell.length_a   1.000
_cell.length_b   1.000
_cell.length_c   1.000
_cell.angle_alpha   90.00
_cell.angle_beta   90.00
_cell.angle_gamma   90.00
#
_symmetry.space_group_name_H-M   'P 1'
#
loop_
_entity.id
_entity.type
_entity.pdbx_description
1 polymer ?
#
loop_
_entity_poly.entity_id
_entity_poly.type
_entity_poly.pdbx_seq_one_letter_code
_entity_poly.pdbx_strand_id
1 'polypeptide(L)'
;MENQSLGENLPKFKNLFELLQHCKTSKNKQDKATNTRIGSKDPTKDKKYPGSYHIPKALEDQFHDLLEKQRKKGKEEHMTEIQDRKKGGPLLYDLDFRHLPGTDKRQFNEQHIGDIVELIAHNINKICKSETIEPFPLFVFYKDNINDIGTCVKDGIHMIIGLKMKHSTQILLRETILKEIGVVLEDIRSTLCKDNTPEMIVDEGVCRGEVGWQMYG
;
A
#
# COMPACT_ATOMS: atom_id res chain seq x y z
N MET A 1 9.70 -16.88 38.86
CA MET A 1 9.66 -17.74 37.63
C MET A 1 10.46 -17.00 36.59
N GLU A 2 11.66 -17.47 36.34
CA GLU A 2 12.64 -16.84 35.47
C GLU A 2 12.22 -16.99 34.01
N ASN A 3 12.07 -15.85 33.34
CA ASN A 3 11.99 -15.80 31.89
C ASN A 3 13.36 -16.20 31.31
N GLN A 4 13.54 -17.45 31.01
CA GLN A 4 14.63 -17.89 30.16
C GLN A 4 14.35 -17.35 28.75
N SER A 5 15.01 -16.25 28.40
CA SER A 5 15.20 -15.80 27.03
C SER A 5 16.08 -16.84 26.34
N LEU A 6 15.47 -17.80 25.69
CA LEU A 6 16.13 -18.63 24.67
C LEU A 6 16.58 -17.67 23.55
N GLY A 7 17.84 -17.25 23.61
CA GLY A 7 18.52 -16.60 22.50
C GLY A 7 18.67 -17.61 21.37
N GLU A 8 17.58 -17.86 20.62
CA GLU A 8 17.69 -18.59 19.37
C GLU A 8 18.67 -17.84 18.47
N ASN A 9 19.74 -18.51 18.06
CA ASN A 9 20.68 -18.01 17.08
C ASN A 9 19.93 -17.90 15.74
N LEU A 10 19.31 -16.72 15.50
CA LEU A 10 18.59 -16.46 14.27
C LEU A 10 19.54 -16.64 13.07
N PRO A 11 19.07 -17.28 11.99
CA PRO A 11 19.89 -17.45 10.81
C PRO A 11 20.27 -16.09 10.22
N LYS A 12 21.54 -15.92 9.85
CA LYS A 12 22.03 -14.72 9.17
C LYS A 12 22.10 -14.98 7.67
N PHE A 13 21.47 -14.11 6.89
CA PHE A 13 21.47 -14.20 5.43
C PHE A 13 22.39 -13.14 4.82
N LYS A 14 23.14 -13.53 3.79
CA LYS A 14 24.09 -12.65 3.09
C LYS A 14 23.38 -11.63 2.19
N ASN A 15 22.22 -12.00 1.67
CA ASN A 15 21.45 -11.18 0.73
C ASN A 15 19.95 -11.48 0.82
N LEU A 16 19.16 -10.59 0.21
CA LEU A 16 17.70 -10.68 0.22
C LEU A 16 17.19 -11.98 -0.42
N PHE A 17 17.85 -12.47 -1.47
CA PHE A 17 17.44 -13.70 -2.14
C PHE A 17 17.50 -14.91 -1.21
N GLU A 18 18.60 -15.08 -0.46
CA GLU A 18 18.76 -16.19 0.51
C GLU A 18 17.68 -16.15 1.58
N LEU A 19 17.38 -14.97 2.13
CA LEU A 19 16.31 -14.80 3.11
C LEU A 19 14.95 -15.16 2.50
N LEU A 20 14.63 -14.65 1.31
CA LEU A 20 13.36 -14.94 0.64
C LEU A 20 13.22 -16.42 0.29
N GLN A 21 14.29 -17.11 -0.12
CA GLN A 21 14.23 -18.56 -0.34
C GLN A 21 13.95 -19.32 0.95
N HIS A 22 14.54 -18.92 2.07
CA HIS A 22 14.26 -19.50 3.38
C HIS A 22 12.79 -19.29 3.81
N CYS A 23 12.25 -18.11 3.56
CA CYS A 23 10.89 -17.72 3.96
C CYS A 23 9.81 -18.06 2.92
N LYS A 24 10.15 -18.73 1.81
CA LYS A 24 9.22 -19.03 0.73
C LYS A 24 8.09 -19.95 1.20
N THR A 25 6.84 -19.55 0.95
CA THR A 25 5.68 -20.38 1.27
C THR A 25 5.41 -21.39 0.16
N SER A 26 4.96 -22.59 0.54
CA SER A 26 4.41 -23.55 -0.42
C SER A 26 3.00 -23.12 -0.85
N LYS A 27 2.52 -23.63 -1.99
CA LYS A 27 1.14 -23.37 -2.47
C LYS A 27 0.07 -23.64 -1.40
N ASN A 28 0.27 -24.64 -0.54
CA ASN A 28 -0.66 -25.01 0.53
C ASN A 28 -0.57 -24.11 1.80
N LYS A 29 0.33 -23.13 1.81
CA LYS A 29 0.56 -22.19 2.94
C LYS A 29 0.51 -20.73 2.51
N GLN A 30 -0.04 -20.42 1.32
CA GLN A 30 -0.13 -19.04 0.80
C GLN A 30 -0.96 -18.13 1.71
N ASP A 31 -1.97 -18.69 2.40
CA ASP A 31 -2.79 -18.01 3.40
C ASP A 31 -2.01 -17.47 4.61
N LYS A 32 -0.77 -17.94 4.79
CA LYS A 32 0.15 -17.48 5.84
C LYS A 32 1.23 -16.53 5.34
N ALA A 33 1.21 -16.17 4.07
CA ALA A 33 2.18 -15.23 3.54
C ALA A 33 2.00 -13.85 4.19
N THR A 34 3.12 -13.23 4.56
CA THR A 34 3.17 -11.83 5.02
C THR A 34 3.54 -10.88 3.89
N ASN A 35 4.22 -11.40 2.87
CA ASN A 35 4.73 -10.62 1.76
C ASN A 35 4.59 -11.39 0.45
N THR A 36 4.43 -10.64 -0.64
CA THR A 36 4.54 -11.19 -2.00
C THR A 36 5.57 -10.42 -2.80
N ARG A 37 6.09 -11.05 -3.85
CA ARG A 37 6.97 -10.41 -4.82
C ARG A 37 6.44 -10.65 -6.21
N ILE A 38 6.23 -9.57 -6.96
CA ILE A 38 5.80 -9.62 -8.35
C ILE A 38 7.03 -9.83 -9.22
N GLY A 39 6.97 -10.80 -10.13
CA GLY A 39 8.03 -11.00 -11.13
C GLY A 39 8.04 -9.90 -12.19
N SER A 40 9.21 -9.59 -12.74
CA SER A 40 9.31 -8.68 -13.87
C SER A 40 8.53 -9.23 -15.07
N LYS A 41 7.67 -8.39 -15.68
CA LYS A 41 7.02 -8.70 -16.95
C LYS A 41 7.98 -8.56 -18.13
N ASP A 42 9.11 -7.90 -17.94
CA ASP A 42 10.13 -7.69 -18.97
C ASP A 42 11.15 -8.84 -18.91
N PRO A 43 11.22 -9.70 -19.96
CA PRO A 43 12.12 -10.83 -19.98
C PRO A 43 13.61 -10.43 -20.08
N THR A 44 13.90 -9.16 -20.39
CA THR A 44 15.28 -8.63 -20.49
C THR A 44 15.81 -8.10 -19.16
N LYS A 45 14.92 -7.83 -18.21
CA LYS A 45 15.28 -7.42 -16.85
C LYS A 45 15.56 -8.64 -15.98
N ASP A 46 16.43 -8.45 -14.97
CA ASP A 46 16.80 -9.48 -13.99
C ASP A 46 15.59 -10.35 -13.62
N LYS A 47 15.74 -11.67 -13.74
CA LYS A 47 14.71 -12.66 -13.36
C LYS A 47 14.42 -12.51 -11.88
N LYS A 48 13.53 -11.58 -11.53
CA LYS A 48 13.04 -11.46 -10.16
C LYS A 48 12.17 -12.67 -9.89
N TYR A 49 12.45 -13.34 -8.81
CA TYR A 49 11.75 -14.55 -8.43
C TYR A 49 10.38 -14.17 -7.85
N PRO A 50 9.27 -14.38 -8.59
CA PRO A 50 7.94 -14.14 -8.04
C PRO A 50 7.64 -15.17 -6.95
N GLY A 51 6.84 -14.78 -5.97
CA GLY A 51 6.46 -15.72 -4.93
C GLY A 51 5.73 -15.08 -3.77
N SER A 52 5.32 -15.96 -2.86
CA SER A 52 4.73 -15.59 -1.57
C SER A 52 5.67 -16.05 -0.47
N TYR A 53 5.84 -15.21 0.54
CA TYR A 53 6.82 -15.39 1.60
C TYR A 53 6.15 -15.16 2.96
N HIS A 54 6.53 -15.98 3.94
CA HIS A 54 6.20 -15.73 5.33
C HIS A 54 7.46 -15.27 6.04
N ILE A 55 7.57 -13.96 6.27
CA ILE A 55 8.67 -13.37 7.01
C ILE A 55 8.30 -13.42 8.50
N PRO A 56 8.96 -14.27 9.31
CA PRO A 56 8.72 -14.30 10.75
C PRO A 56 9.13 -12.97 11.39
N LYS A 57 8.40 -12.55 12.44
CA LYS A 57 8.72 -11.30 13.15
C LYS A 57 10.18 -11.19 13.58
N ALA A 58 10.79 -12.29 13.98
CA ALA A 58 12.19 -12.34 14.37
C ALA A 58 13.18 -12.04 13.21
N LEU A 59 12.75 -12.11 11.95
CA LEU A 59 13.55 -11.81 10.76
C LEU A 59 13.15 -10.50 10.08
N GLU A 60 12.14 -9.78 10.57
CA GLU A 60 11.67 -8.54 9.94
C GLU A 60 12.78 -7.49 9.81
N ASP A 61 13.55 -7.23 10.87
CA ASP A 61 14.62 -6.25 10.85
C ASP A 61 15.68 -6.61 9.79
N GLN A 62 16.09 -7.89 9.76
CA GLN A 62 17.07 -8.36 8.77
C GLN A 62 16.52 -8.29 7.34
N PHE A 63 15.22 -8.57 7.17
CA PHE A 63 14.54 -8.43 5.88
C PHE A 63 14.53 -6.98 5.40
N HIS A 64 14.16 -6.03 6.26
CA HIS A 64 14.15 -4.61 5.93
C HIS A 64 15.55 -4.08 5.62
N ASP A 65 16.56 -4.45 6.39
CA ASP A 65 17.96 -4.10 6.13
C ASP A 65 18.45 -4.60 4.77
N LEU A 66 18.10 -5.83 4.40
CA LEU A 66 18.50 -6.41 3.12
C LEU A 66 17.72 -5.78 1.95
N LEU A 67 16.45 -5.47 2.14
CA LEU A 67 15.63 -4.76 1.16
C LEU A 67 16.19 -3.36 0.90
N GLU A 68 16.50 -2.62 1.96
CA GLU A 68 17.11 -1.29 1.86
C GLU A 68 18.48 -1.32 1.15
N LYS A 69 19.31 -2.33 1.43
CA LYS A 69 20.57 -2.52 0.71
C LYS A 69 20.39 -2.73 -0.79
N GLN A 70 19.29 -3.38 -1.24
CA GLN A 70 19.00 -3.51 -2.66
C GLN A 70 18.53 -2.18 -3.24
N ARG A 71 17.67 -1.45 -2.54
CA ARG A 71 17.20 -0.12 -2.92
C ARG A 71 18.38 0.86 -3.13
N LYS A 72 19.31 0.91 -2.18
CA LYS A 72 20.52 1.75 -2.27
C LYS A 72 21.39 1.41 -3.49
N LYS A 73 21.23 0.23 -4.08
CA LYS A 73 21.89 -0.19 -5.34
C LYS A 73 21.03 0.12 -6.59
N GLY A 74 19.94 0.86 -6.44
CA GLY A 74 19.01 1.17 -7.53
C GLY A 74 18.20 -0.03 -8.02
N LYS A 75 18.04 -1.09 -7.19
CA LYS A 75 17.25 -2.26 -7.56
C LYS A 75 15.83 -2.15 -7.01
N GLU A 76 14.86 -2.17 -7.90
CA GLU A 76 13.45 -2.31 -7.55
C GLU A 76 13.12 -3.77 -7.25
N GLU A 77 12.61 -4.06 -6.07
CA GLU A 77 12.32 -5.43 -5.64
C GLU A 77 10.85 -5.83 -5.82
N HIS A 78 9.95 -4.88 -6.06
CA HIS A 78 8.50 -5.08 -6.25
C HIS A 78 7.87 -5.98 -5.17
N MET A 79 8.29 -5.76 -3.93
CA MET A 79 7.72 -6.42 -2.77
C MET A 79 6.41 -5.78 -2.37
N THR A 80 5.47 -6.61 -1.88
CA THR A 80 4.26 -6.15 -1.22
C THR A 80 4.16 -6.74 0.16
N GLU A 81 3.51 -6.04 1.07
CA GLU A 81 3.15 -6.50 2.40
C GLU A 81 1.67 -6.86 2.44
N ILE A 82 1.33 -7.97 3.09
CA ILE A 82 -0.05 -8.41 3.29
C ILE A 82 -0.45 -8.09 4.72
N GLN A 83 -1.51 -7.33 4.89
CA GLN A 83 -2.02 -7.00 6.22
C GLN A 83 -2.63 -8.21 6.92
N ASP A 84 -2.48 -8.26 8.25
CA ASP A 84 -3.16 -9.28 9.08
C ASP A 84 -4.67 -9.01 9.12
N ARG A 85 -5.44 -9.85 8.43
CA ARG A 85 -6.89 -9.71 8.34
C ARG A 85 -7.61 -9.74 9.69
N LYS A 86 -7.04 -10.38 10.71
CA LYS A 86 -7.64 -10.48 12.04
C LYS A 86 -7.29 -9.29 12.92
N LYS A 87 -6.05 -8.81 12.82
CA LYS A 87 -5.54 -7.74 13.68
C LYS A 87 -5.75 -6.35 13.09
N GLY A 88 -6.07 -6.27 11.79
CA GLY A 88 -6.04 -5.03 11.05
C GLY A 88 -4.62 -4.52 10.83
N GLY A 89 -4.49 -3.30 10.33
CA GLY A 89 -3.22 -2.68 10.00
C GLY A 89 -3.31 -1.17 9.95
N PRO A 90 -2.29 -0.49 9.42
CA PRO A 90 -2.36 0.93 9.14
C PRO A 90 -3.54 1.20 8.19
N LEU A 91 -4.09 2.40 8.29
CA LEU A 91 -5.12 2.83 7.36
C LEU A 91 -4.46 3.16 6.02
N LEU A 92 -4.88 2.49 4.97
CA LEU A 92 -4.34 2.61 3.62
C LEU A 92 -5.40 3.13 2.67
N TYR A 93 -5.01 4.04 1.79
CA TYR A 93 -5.82 4.48 0.66
C TYR A 93 -5.03 4.36 -0.63
N ASP A 94 -5.68 3.74 -1.62
CA ASP A 94 -5.24 3.68 -3.01
C ASP A 94 -6.27 4.43 -3.84
N LEU A 95 -5.86 5.56 -4.42
CA LEU A 95 -6.72 6.42 -5.23
C LEU A 95 -6.30 6.30 -6.69
N ASP A 96 -7.12 5.63 -7.48
CA ASP A 96 -6.89 5.36 -8.89
C ASP A 96 -7.67 6.34 -9.78
N PHE A 97 -6.96 7.26 -10.43
CA PHE A 97 -7.52 8.18 -11.42
C PHE A 97 -7.35 7.62 -12.83
N ARG A 98 -8.44 7.65 -13.58
CA ARG A 98 -8.46 7.31 -15.02
C ARG A 98 -8.97 8.51 -15.78
N HIS A 99 -8.05 9.24 -16.38
CA HIS A 99 -8.34 10.41 -17.17
C HIS A 99 -8.63 10.06 -18.63
N LEU A 100 -9.29 10.96 -19.32
CA LEU A 100 -9.59 10.84 -20.76
C LEU A 100 -8.32 10.63 -21.57
N PRO A 101 -8.38 9.88 -22.69
CA PRO A 101 -7.25 9.76 -23.62
C PRO A 101 -6.76 11.12 -24.07
N GLY A 102 -5.44 11.28 -24.21
CA GLY A 102 -4.81 12.55 -24.59
C GLY A 102 -4.55 13.52 -23.45
N THR A 103 -4.85 13.13 -22.18
CA THR A 103 -4.38 13.88 -21.03
C THR A 103 -2.86 13.78 -20.96
N ASP A 104 -2.17 14.92 -21.04
CA ASP A 104 -0.71 15.02 -21.19
C ASP A 104 0.04 15.28 -19.89
N LYS A 105 -0.67 15.64 -18.81
CA LYS A 105 -0.11 15.95 -17.49
C LYS A 105 -1.03 15.54 -16.37
N ARG A 106 -0.45 15.46 -15.16
CA ARG A 106 -1.19 15.23 -13.92
C ARG A 106 -2.24 16.29 -13.71
N GLN A 107 -3.43 15.85 -13.32
CA GLN A 107 -4.59 16.73 -13.11
C GLN A 107 -4.79 17.11 -11.64
N PHE A 108 -4.33 16.30 -10.70
CA PHE A 108 -4.32 16.67 -9.27
C PHE A 108 -3.02 17.42 -8.90
N ASN A 109 -3.08 18.21 -7.85
CA ASN A 109 -1.98 18.98 -7.28
C ASN A 109 -1.92 18.84 -5.75
N GLU A 110 -1.04 19.58 -5.09
CA GLU A 110 -0.89 19.53 -3.62
C GLU A 110 -2.14 19.97 -2.85
N GLN A 111 -2.94 20.91 -3.42
CA GLN A 111 -4.20 21.33 -2.81
C GLN A 111 -5.20 20.16 -2.76
N HIS A 112 -5.38 19.42 -3.85
CA HIS A 112 -6.23 18.23 -3.88
C HIS A 112 -5.78 17.18 -2.85
N ILE A 113 -4.47 16.97 -2.73
CA ILE A 113 -3.92 16.05 -1.72
C ILE A 113 -4.27 16.54 -0.31
N GLY A 114 -4.12 17.84 -0.04
CA GLY A 114 -4.49 18.46 1.22
C GLY A 114 -5.97 18.27 1.55
N ASP A 115 -6.85 18.58 0.59
CA ASP A 115 -8.30 18.46 0.76
C ASP A 115 -8.73 17.00 1.00
N ILE A 116 -8.11 16.03 0.31
CA ILE A 116 -8.34 14.61 0.55
C ILE A 116 -7.88 14.21 1.96
N VAL A 117 -6.73 14.68 2.40
CA VAL A 117 -6.21 14.42 3.75
C VAL A 117 -7.15 15.00 4.82
N GLU A 118 -7.64 16.22 4.62
CA GLU A 118 -8.60 16.87 5.51
C GLU A 118 -9.93 16.08 5.55
N LEU A 119 -10.42 15.64 4.41
CA LEU A 119 -11.62 14.79 4.31
C LEU A 119 -11.44 13.50 5.12
N ILE A 120 -10.30 12.82 4.96
CA ILE A 120 -10.00 11.60 5.69
C ILE A 120 -9.92 11.87 7.20
N ALA A 121 -9.18 12.90 7.62
CA ALA A 121 -9.02 13.27 9.03
C ALA A 121 -10.36 13.63 9.68
N HIS A 122 -11.20 14.39 8.97
CA HIS A 122 -12.55 14.74 9.43
C HIS A 122 -13.41 13.49 9.68
N ASN A 123 -13.39 12.52 8.76
CA ASN A 123 -14.15 11.28 8.89
C ASN A 123 -13.57 10.34 9.97
N ILE A 124 -12.25 10.31 10.17
CA ILE A 124 -11.63 9.61 11.31
C ILE A 124 -12.18 10.18 12.61
N ASN A 125 -12.19 11.50 12.78
CA ASN A 125 -12.70 12.17 13.99
C ASN A 125 -14.17 11.87 14.24
N LYS A 126 -15.00 11.84 13.20
CA LYS A 126 -16.42 11.47 13.31
C LYS A 126 -16.64 10.06 13.84
N ILE A 127 -15.81 9.10 13.40
CA ILE A 127 -15.98 7.67 13.71
C ILE A 127 -15.30 7.29 15.01
N CYS A 128 -14.09 7.78 15.26
CA CYS A 128 -13.29 7.35 16.41
C CYS A 128 -13.69 8.01 17.72
N LYS A 129 -14.48 9.10 17.71
CA LYS A 129 -14.99 9.80 18.90
C LYS A 129 -13.99 9.94 20.06
N SER A 130 -12.72 10.07 19.75
CA SER A 130 -11.67 10.23 20.76
C SER A 130 -11.52 11.70 21.09
N GLU A 131 -11.49 12.05 22.37
CA GLU A 131 -11.23 13.42 22.82
C GLU A 131 -9.79 13.87 22.50
N THR A 132 -8.89 12.89 22.33
CA THR A 132 -7.50 13.13 21.95
C THR A 132 -7.04 12.04 20.97
N ILE A 133 -6.83 12.42 19.72
CA ILE A 133 -6.10 11.56 18.79
C ILE A 133 -4.65 11.99 18.82
N GLU A 134 -3.77 11.14 19.32
CA GLU A 134 -2.33 11.38 19.25
C GLU A 134 -1.90 11.61 17.79
N PRO A 135 -0.95 12.52 17.55
CA PRO A 135 -0.42 12.73 16.21
C PRO A 135 0.09 11.42 15.59
N PHE A 136 -0.29 11.14 14.37
CA PHE A 136 0.16 9.96 13.64
C PHE A 136 0.82 10.36 12.31
N PRO A 137 1.82 9.61 11.84
CA PRO A 137 2.46 9.93 10.58
C PRO A 137 1.51 9.64 9.41
N LEU A 138 1.58 10.49 8.39
CA LEU A 138 0.91 10.32 7.11
C LEU A 138 1.96 10.39 6.01
N PHE A 139 1.96 9.37 5.15
CA PHE A 139 2.82 9.30 3.98
C PHE A 139 1.97 9.30 2.73
N VAL A 140 2.31 10.17 1.77
CA VAL A 140 1.65 10.26 0.48
C VAL A 140 2.68 9.94 -0.61
N PHE A 141 2.32 9.02 -1.48
CA PHE A 141 3.15 8.60 -2.61
C PHE A 141 2.35 8.71 -3.90
N TYR A 142 2.98 9.13 -4.96
CA TYR A 142 2.44 9.09 -6.31
C TYR A 142 3.56 8.87 -7.31
N LYS A 143 3.22 8.40 -8.49
CA LYS A 143 4.22 8.16 -9.55
C LYS A 143 4.76 9.47 -10.09
N ASP A 144 6.02 9.48 -10.53
CA ASP A 144 6.62 10.67 -11.16
C ASP A 144 5.87 11.08 -12.43
N ASN A 145 5.39 10.11 -13.19
CA ASN A 145 4.72 10.32 -14.46
C ASN A 145 3.37 9.61 -14.52
N ILE A 146 2.43 10.21 -15.23
CA ILE A 146 1.18 9.58 -15.65
C ILE A 146 1.46 8.43 -16.64
N ASN A 147 0.55 7.47 -16.73
CA ASN A 147 0.71 6.28 -17.57
C ASN A 147 -0.42 6.19 -18.61
N ASP A 148 -0.10 6.55 -19.86
CA ASP A 148 -1.03 6.36 -21.00
C ASP A 148 -1.07 4.87 -21.39
N ILE A 149 -2.27 4.27 -21.33
CA ILE A 149 -2.51 2.89 -21.75
C ILE A 149 -3.35 2.81 -23.05
N GLY A 150 -3.51 3.93 -23.74
CA GLY A 150 -4.26 4.05 -25.00
C GLY A 150 -5.76 4.24 -24.83
N THR A 151 -6.40 3.58 -23.90
CA THR A 151 -7.83 3.68 -23.60
C THR A 151 -8.14 4.74 -22.53
N CYS A 152 -7.19 5.02 -21.65
CA CYS A 152 -7.23 6.08 -20.67
C CYS A 152 -5.82 6.41 -20.21
N VAL A 153 -5.66 7.54 -19.53
CA VAL A 153 -4.42 7.92 -18.86
C VAL A 153 -4.57 7.67 -17.37
N LYS A 154 -3.73 6.80 -16.81
CA LYS A 154 -3.75 6.42 -15.40
C LYS A 154 -2.81 7.28 -14.57
N ASP A 155 -3.31 7.76 -13.45
CA ASP A 155 -2.54 8.36 -12.37
C ASP A 155 -3.09 7.86 -11.03
N GLY A 156 -2.42 8.15 -9.91
CA GLY A 156 -2.92 7.69 -8.62
C GLY A 156 -2.10 8.19 -7.44
N ILE A 157 -2.71 8.09 -6.28
CA ILE A 157 -2.13 8.47 -5.00
C ILE A 157 -2.25 7.29 -4.04
N HIS A 158 -1.14 6.90 -3.43
CA HIS A 158 -1.12 5.95 -2.33
C HIS A 158 -0.91 6.70 -1.01
N MET A 159 -1.74 6.42 -0.01
CA MET A 159 -1.58 7.02 1.32
C MET A 159 -1.42 5.93 2.37
N ILE A 160 -0.44 6.12 3.26
CA ILE A 160 -0.24 5.30 4.46
C ILE A 160 -0.45 6.20 5.67
N ILE A 161 -1.45 5.89 6.45
CA ILE A 161 -1.77 6.63 7.67
C ILE A 161 -1.43 5.73 8.85
N GLY A 162 -0.53 6.19 9.73
CA GLY A 162 0.02 5.43 10.86
C GLY A 162 -0.97 5.16 11.99
N LEU A 163 -2.27 5.15 11.66
CA LEU A 163 -3.34 4.83 12.59
C LEU A 163 -3.81 3.39 12.34
N LYS A 164 -3.56 2.51 13.31
CA LYS A 164 -3.93 1.11 13.20
C LYS A 164 -5.41 0.90 13.44
N MET A 165 -6.10 0.30 12.48
CA MET A 165 -7.52 0.01 12.54
C MET A 165 -7.87 -1.41 12.09
N LYS A 166 -9.00 -1.92 12.57
CA LYS A 166 -9.62 -3.15 12.02
C LYS A 166 -10.14 -2.86 10.61
N HIS A 167 -10.10 -3.84 9.72
CA HIS A 167 -10.59 -3.69 8.35
C HIS A 167 -12.06 -3.28 8.28
N SER A 168 -12.90 -3.75 9.20
CA SER A 168 -14.31 -3.30 9.28
C SER A 168 -14.44 -1.79 9.50
N THR A 169 -13.54 -1.19 10.29
CA THR A 169 -13.50 0.26 10.49
C THR A 169 -12.96 0.99 9.26
N GLN A 170 -11.95 0.41 8.60
CA GLN A 170 -11.40 0.97 7.35
C GLN A 170 -12.46 0.98 6.24
N ILE A 171 -13.27 -0.07 6.10
CA ILE A 171 -14.40 -0.13 5.16
C ILE A 171 -15.44 0.94 5.49
N LEU A 172 -15.81 1.08 6.78
CA LEU A 172 -16.77 2.11 7.20
C LEU A 172 -16.26 3.53 6.88
N LEU A 173 -14.97 3.80 7.12
CA LEU A 173 -14.34 5.07 6.73
C LEU A 173 -14.42 5.29 5.22
N ARG A 174 -14.08 4.29 4.42
CA ARG A 174 -14.20 4.37 2.97
C ARG A 174 -15.63 4.76 2.55
N GLU A 175 -16.64 4.09 3.09
CA GLU A 175 -18.06 4.38 2.79
C GLU A 175 -18.45 5.85 3.11
N THR A 176 -17.88 6.44 4.14
CA THR A 176 -18.11 7.86 4.44
C THR A 176 -17.39 8.79 3.47
N ILE A 177 -16.15 8.46 3.10
CA ILE A 177 -15.35 9.22 2.13
C ILE A 177 -15.98 9.20 0.75
N LEU A 178 -16.53 8.07 0.29
CA LEU A 178 -17.18 7.96 -1.01
C LEU A 178 -18.32 8.97 -1.20
N LYS A 179 -19.00 9.37 -0.13
CA LYS A 179 -20.10 10.34 -0.19
C LYS A 179 -19.63 11.78 -0.45
N GLU A 180 -18.40 12.09 -0.11
CA GLU A 180 -17.88 13.45 -0.09
C GLU A 180 -16.73 13.68 -1.08
N ILE A 181 -16.00 12.62 -1.48
CA ILE A 181 -14.82 12.74 -2.33
C ILE A 181 -15.11 13.37 -3.70
N GLY A 182 -16.31 13.17 -4.22
CA GLY A 182 -16.72 13.79 -5.48
C GLY A 182 -16.75 15.32 -5.44
N VAL A 183 -16.99 15.90 -4.26
CA VAL A 183 -16.94 17.36 -4.06
C VAL A 183 -15.49 17.85 -4.04
N VAL A 184 -14.61 17.11 -3.40
CA VAL A 184 -13.18 17.42 -3.33
C VAL A 184 -12.50 17.36 -4.71
N LEU A 185 -13.02 16.50 -5.60
CA LEU A 185 -12.47 16.27 -6.93
C LEU A 185 -13.27 16.94 -8.05
N GLU A 186 -14.17 17.89 -7.72
CA GLU A 186 -15.12 18.47 -8.70
C GLU A 186 -14.42 19.20 -9.85
N ASP A 187 -13.32 19.90 -9.59
CA ASP A 187 -12.56 20.66 -10.58
C ASP A 187 -11.81 19.79 -11.59
N ILE A 188 -11.41 18.57 -11.19
CA ILE A 188 -10.78 17.59 -12.10
C ILE A 188 -11.78 16.59 -12.71
N ARG A 189 -13.03 16.62 -12.29
CA ARG A 189 -14.07 15.66 -12.71
C ARG A 189 -14.27 15.61 -14.22
N SER A 190 -14.18 16.75 -14.89
CA SER A 190 -14.33 16.84 -16.35
C SER A 190 -13.21 16.13 -17.13
N THR A 191 -12.08 15.85 -16.47
CA THR A 191 -10.95 15.14 -17.07
C THR A 191 -11.03 13.63 -16.87
N LEU A 192 -11.87 13.16 -15.95
CA LEU A 192 -12.00 11.75 -15.64
C LEU A 192 -12.85 11.00 -16.68
N CYS A 193 -12.51 9.74 -16.93
CA CYS A 193 -13.37 8.84 -17.69
C CYS A 193 -14.73 8.68 -16.99
N LYS A 194 -15.81 8.55 -17.75
CA LYS A 194 -17.19 8.45 -17.23
C LYS A 194 -17.41 7.30 -16.25
N ASP A 195 -16.69 6.21 -16.43
CA ASP A 195 -16.70 5.01 -15.59
C ASP A 195 -15.80 5.10 -14.36
N ASN A 196 -14.99 6.15 -14.22
CA ASN A 196 -14.15 6.37 -13.05
C ASN A 196 -14.94 7.02 -11.93
N THR A 197 -15.85 6.24 -11.34
CA THR A 197 -16.71 6.66 -10.23
C THR A 197 -15.92 6.78 -8.90
N PRO A 198 -16.45 7.43 -7.86
CA PRO A 198 -15.82 7.45 -6.53
C PRO A 198 -15.41 6.08 -6.03
N GLU A 199 -16.23 5.04 -6.25
CA GLU A 199 -15.95 3.65 -5.87
C GLU A 199 -14.74 3.07 -6.64
N MET A 200 -14.55 3.51 -7.88
CA MET A 200 -13.40 3.12 -8.72
C MET A 200 -12.16 3.94 -8.38
N ILE A 201 -12.33 5.16 -7.87
CA ILE A 201 -11.21 6.01 -7.44
C ILE A 201 -10.66 5.49 -6.12
N VAL A 202 -11.50 5.18 -5.13
CA VAL A 202 -11.06 4.71 -3.81
C VAL A 202 -11.13 3.18 -3.76
N ASP A 203 -9.98 2.51 -3.93
CA ASP A 203 -9.93 1.04 -3.98
C ASP A 203 -10.41 0.40 -2.67
N GLU A 204 -11.37 -0.52 -2.79
CA GLU A 204 -11.93 -1.26 -1.65
C GLU A 204 -11.01 -2.40 -1.18
N GLY A 205 -10.29 -3.03 -2.10
CA GLY A 205 -9.44 -4.18 -1.81
C GLY A 205 -8.38 -3.88 -0.74
N VAL A 206 -7.87 -2.64 -0.75
CA VAL A 206 -6.91 -2.15 0.23
C VAL A 206 -7.53 -2.08 1.62
N CYS A 207 -8.74 -1.51 1.73
CA CYS A 207 -9.47 -1.38 2.99
C CYS A 207 -9.86 -2.72 3.59
N ARG A 208 -10.09 -3.74 2.74
CA ARG A 208 -10.39 -5.11 3.16
C ARG A 208 -9.15 -5.90 3.60
N GLY A 209 -7.94 -5.39 3.33
CA GLY A 209 -6.68 -6.12 3.54
C GLY A 209 -6.57 -7.38 2.66
N GLU A 210 -7.22 -7.37 1.50
CA GLU A 210 -7.24 -8.51 0.57
C GLU A 210 -6.10 -8.46 -0.44
N VAL A 211 -5.61 -7.27 -0.72
CA VAL A 211 -4.50 -7.02 -1.65
C VAL A 211 -3.21 -6.73 -0.89
N GLY A 212 -2.09 -7.14 -1.47
CA GLY A 212 -0.79 -6.78 -0.93
C GLY A 212 -0.49 -5.31 -1.21
N TRP A 213 -0.02 -4.60 -0.18
CA TRP A 213 0.39 -3.21 -0.29
C TRP A 213 1.83 -3.11 -0.77
N GLN A 214 2.10 -2.26 -1.74
CA GLN A 214 3.45 -2.06 -2.26
C GLN A 214 4.37 -1.51 -1.16
N MET A 215 5.51 -2.18 -0.96
CA MET A 215 6.56 -1.68 -0.09
C MET A 215 7.40 -0.68 -0.87
N TYR A 216 7.45 0.56 -0.36
CA TYR A 216 8.24 1.64 -0.96
C TYR A 216 9.69 1.54 -0.52
N GLY A 217 10.56 1.57 -1.51
CA GLY A 217 11.97 1.49 -1.31
C GLY A 217 12.71 0.85 -2.46
#